data_e79d9052eebca4d0d45a23ecaa16a81e
#
_entry.id   e79d9052eebca4d0d45a23ecaa16a81e
#
_cell.length_a   1.000
_cell.length_b   1.000
_cell.length_c   1.000
_cell.angle_alpha   90.00
_cell.angle_beta   90.00
_cell.angle_gamma   90.00
#
_symmetry.space_group_name_H-M   'P 1'
#
loop_
_entity.id
_entity.type
_entity.pdbx_description
1 polymer ?
#
loop_
_entity_poly.entity_id
_entity_poly.type
_entity_poly.pdbx_seq_one_letter_code
_entity_poly.pdbx_strand_id
1 'polypeptide(L)'
;MLSILLSAAAVFAPYAAEKVLRADRWGFDPADSTAQLQKALDSGAPKIIIPKMKSPWITAKQLRLPGNCEIVFEDGAEIMAKEGKFQNRLEMLLLGKGISGLKIRGKGILTMRRADYRDPKKYSRGEWRHTLGFQNCRGIEVRDLTCRESGGDGIYILHTDDIIIDKVKCVRNLRQGISVISSRNLVIRNSLFAETEGMAPMAGIDFEPNYHNEKLENCLVENCRFVNNAGAGICIAVNNLRANSAPPVGLTVRNCFFSGNRWSLYFNTTDVKGEVRFGNCKFLTPALESMRITAWNADGCSLTFKDCEVEHRGENHPFELFPGNAEGPLGNIHFSNVTVKDSQPGRAPFKYFGMNLFPLLRVTGEIVSNGKKYPMAALAAESAGKKLPVLKTVPVKDLVPVSAAKQIPPGRAVLRTRGRMEYIQYAETGETVTMTVQAAGGKEGAPGRYTIYDPAGKKCAEGTFRSAGRQQFRFTAKSTGLHRLKMIVPIGFVTSDRPGGGLFAGGRLPVNAIGGRMYFFVPRHVEDIVVRVAGDTAIETADAELLDPDGSTIAKVRKVFLPQLLHCKRKVLRDEIWSIRSRGVDDYNLTLFGGIPPVLSDSPDNTLRPADR
;
A
#
# COMPACT_ATOMS: atom_id res chain seq x y z
N MET A 1 -43.62 52.40 51.62
CA MET A 1 -43.09 51.05 52.03
C MET A 1 -42.56 50.34 50.82
N LEU A 2 -41.26 50.30 50.67
CA LEU A 2 -40.57 49.75 49.53
C LEU A 2 -39.85 48.48 50.01
N SER A 3 -40.36 47.30 49.66
CA SER A 3 -39.79 46.03 50.02
C SER A 3 -38.68 45.68 49.07
N ILE A 4 -37.44 45.61 49.56
CA ILE A 4 -36.26 45.15 48.84
C ILE A 4 -36.17 43.63 48.99
N LEU A 5 -36.37 42.89 47.89
CA LEU A 5 -36.07 41.45 47.77
C LEU A 5 -34.57 41.30 47.49
N LEU A 6 -33.80 40.83 48.46
CA LEU A 6 -32.44 40.32 48.23
C LEU A 6 -32.53 38.90 47.66
N SER A 7 -32.15 38.72 46.42
CA SER A 7 -31.88 37.41 45.84
C SER A 7 -30.45 37.00 46.20
N ALA A 8 -30.30 35.97 47.03
CA ALA A 8 -29.02 35.34 47.27
C ALA A 8 -28.62 34.48 46.05
N ALA A 9 -27.70 34.99 45.22
CA ALA A 9 -27.03 34.18 44.21
C ALA A 9 -26.02 33.27 44.91
N ALA A 10 -26.31 31.99 44.95
CA ALA A 10 -25.34 30.98 45.36
C ALA A 10 -24.19 30.93 44.34
N VAL A 11 -23.06 31.50 44.71
CA VAL A 11 -21.81 31.36 43.98
C VAL A 11 -21.34 29.91 44.16
N PHE A 12 -21.58 29.07 43.20
CA PHE A 12 -20.91 27.77 43.12
C PHE A 12 -19.42 28.02 42.87
N ALA A 13 -18.60 27.90 43.89
CA ALA A 13 -17.15 27.85 43.74
C ALA A 13 -16.83 26.64 42.83
N PRO A 14 -15.97 26.80 41.80
CA PRO A 14 -15.58 25.64 40.97
C PRO A 14 -14.88 24.66 41.91
N TYR A 15 -15.44 23.45 41.99
CA TYR A 15 -14.84 22.32 42.72
C TYR A 15 -13.44 22.12 42.15
N ALA A 16 -12.40 22.37 42.93
CA ALA A 16 -11.02 22.14 42.51
C ALA A 16 -10.91 20.66 42.12
N ALA A 17 -10.72 20.39 40.82
CA ALA A 17 -10.60 19.04 40.34
C ALA A 17 -9.51 18.31 41.14
N GLU A 18 -9.82 17.16 41.73
CA GLU A 18 -8.82 16.33 42.41
C GLU A 18 -7.66 16.05 41.47
N LYS A 19 -6.43 16.40 41.91
CA LYS A 19 -5.23 16.29 41.05
C LYS A 19 -4.92 14.89 40.60
N VAL A 20 -5.40 13.86 41.31
CA VAL A 20 -5.18 12.43 41.00
C VAL A 20 -6.44 11.62 41.32
N LEU A 21 -6.95 10.88 40.36
CA LEU A 21 -8.10 9.98 40.56
C LEU A 21 -7.74 8.53 40.23
N ARG A 22 -8.30 7.59 40.99
CA ARG A 22 -8.21 6.15 40.70
C ARG A 22 -9.48 5.70 40.01
N ALA A 23 -9.34 4.84 38.97
CA ALA A 23 -10.48 4.36 38.18
C ALA A 23 -11.48 3.51 38.99
N ASP A 24 -11.01 2.78 40.01
CA ASP A 24 -11.84 1.97 40.91
C ASP A 24 -12.80 2.77 41.81
N ARG A 25 -12.63 4.10 41.88
CA ARG A 25 -13.59 5.00 42.53
C ARG A 25 -15.00 4.89 41.96
N TRP A 26 -15.14 4.58 40.69
CA TRP A 26 -16.43 4.35 40.03
C TRP A 26 -16.90 2.89 40.09
N GLY A 27 -16.20 2.05 40.86
CA GLY A 27 -16.44 0.62 40.98
C GLY A 27 -15.64 -0.20 39.97
N PHE A 28 -15.71 -1.51 40.14
CA PHE A 28 -15.12 -2.52 39.27
C PHE A 28 -16.11 -3.65 39.05
N ASP A 29 -16.41 -3.92 37.78
CA ASP A 29 -17.22 -5.08 37.39
C ASP A 29 -16.34 -6.03 36.55
N PRO A 30 -16.03 -7.25 37.06
CA PRO A 30 -15.22 -8.21 36.34
C PRO A 30 -15.86 -8.72 35.04
N ALA A 31 -17.19 -8.52 34.88
CA ALA A 31 -17.90 -8.90 33.66
C ALA A 31 -17.94 -7.77 32.61
N ASP A 32 -18.01 -6.50 33.04
CA ASP A 32 -18.02 -5.34 32.14
C ASP A 32 -17.79 -4.01 32.88
N SER A 33 -16.58 -3.52 32.89
CA SER A 33 -16.19 -2.25 33.49
C SER A 33 -16.19 -1.08 32.49
N THR A 34 -16.85 -1.19 31.34
CA THR A 34 -16.86 -0.13 30.32
C THR A 34 -17.31 1.21 30.86
N ALA A 35 -18.42 1.25 31.60
CA ALA A 35 -18.99 2.48 32.13
C ALA A 35 -18.09 3.10 33.22
N GLN A 36 -17.50 2.29 34.07
CA GLN A 36 -16.63 2.71 35.16
C GLN A 36 -15.34 3.34 34.62
N LEU A 37 -14.69 2.64 33.68
CA LEU A 37 -13.48 3.15 33.03
C LEU A 37 -13.77 4.42 32.23
N GLN A 38 -14.88 4.49 31.48
CA GLN A 38 -15.20 5.69 30.73
C GLN A 38 -15.49 6.89 31.63
N LYS A 39 -16.20 6.68 32.77
CA LYS A 39 -16.40 7.73 33.77
C LYS A 39 -15.08 8.23 34.35
N ALA A 40 -14.12 7.34 34.59
CA ALA A 40 -12.78 7.74 35.04
C ALA A 40 -12.08 8.58 33.97
N LEU A 41 -12.12 8.15 32.72
CA LEU A 41 -11.51 8.89 31.60
C LEU A 41 -12.20 10.23 31.31
N ASP A 42 -13.51 10.32 31.49
CA ASP A 42 -14.31 11.55 31.29
C ASP A 42 -14.29 12.49 32.52
N SER A 43 -13.57 12.15 33.60
CA SER A 43 -13.58 12.89 34.87
C SER A 43 -12.96 14.29 34.80
N GLY A 44 -12.19 14.58 33.75
CA GLY A 44 -11.41 15.84 33.64
C GLY A 44 -10.20 15.91 34.57
N ALA A 45 -9.87 14.84 35.30
CA ALA A 45 -8.70 14.81 36.17
C ALA A 45 -7.40 14.89 35.37
N PRO A 46 -6.42 15.68 35.79
CA PRO A 46 -5.12 15.76 35.13
C PRO A 46 -4.30 14.46 35.25
N LYS A 47 -4.65 13.60 36.22
CA LYS A 47 -4.02 12.28 36.39
C LYS A 47 -5.03 11.22 36.80
N ILE A 48 -5.03 10.08 36.08
CA ILE A 48 -5.89 8.93 36.33
C ILE A 48 -5.02 7.70 36.54
N ILE A 49 -5.25 6.99 37.63
CA ILE A 49 -4.60 5.70 37.90
C ILE A 49 -5.55 4.59 37.52
N ILE A 50 -5.09 3.66 36.66
CA ILE A 50 -5.77 2.39 36.38
C ILE A 50 -5.17 1.34 37.30
N PRO A 51 -5.85 0.98 38.39
CA PRO A 51 -5.30 0.05 39.36
C PRO A 51 -5.33 -1.39 38.85
N LYS A 52 -4.39 -2.19 39.37
CA LYS A 52 -4.43 -3.65 39.17
C LYS A 52 -5.56 -4.24 40.04
N MET A 53 -6.47 -4.94 39.39
CA MET A 53 -7.56 -5.65 40.04
C MET A 53 -7.26 -7.15 40.12
N LYS A 54 -8.16 -7.94 40.78
CA LYS A 54 -8.04 -9.40 40.83
C LYS A 54 -8.20 -10.08 39.47
N SER A 55 -8.90 -9.43 38.54
CA SER A 55 -9.05 -9.85 37.14
C SER A 55 -8.91 -8.62 36.21
N PRO A 56 -8.76 -8.80 34.89
CA PRO A 56 -8.71 -7.67 33.95
C PRO A 56 -9.95 -6.77 34.03
N TRP A 57 -9.77 -5.50 33.72
CA TRP A 57 -10.85 -4.57 33.43
C TRP A 57 -11.46 -4.93 32.07
N ILE A 58 -12.60 -5.64 32.10
CA ILE A 58 -13.29 -6.05 30.88
C ILE A 58 -14.06 -4.87 30.28
N THR A 59 -13.94 -4.64 28.96
CA THR A 59 -14.72 -3.61 28.27
C THR A 59 -15.48 -4.21 27.08
N ALA A 60 -16.76 -3.85 26.96
CA ALA A 60 -17.64 -4.29 25.87
C ALA A 60 -17.66 -3.30 24.69
N LYS A 61 -17.10 -2.11 24.86
CA LYS A 61 -17.07 -1.03 23.85
C LYS A 61 -15.75 -0.28 23.88
N GLN A 62 -15.44 0.38 22.78
CA GLN A 62 -14.31 1.29 22.65
C GLN A 62 -14.35 2.39 23.73
N LEU A 63 -13.23 2.59 24.42
CA LEU A 63 -13.04 3.68 25.37
C LEU A 63 -12.40 4.89 24.68
N ARG A 64 -12.90 6.08 24.99
CA ARG A 64 -12.37 7.35 24.50
C ARG A 64 -11.36 7.90 25.49
N LEU A 65 -10.19 8.26 24.99
CA LEU A 65 -9.11 8.84 25.77
C LEU A 65 -9.27 10.37 25.90
N PRO A 66 -8.99 10.95 27.07
CA PRO A 66 -8.99 12.40 27.28
C PRO A 66 -7.72 13.06 26.73
N GLY A 67 -7.77 14.37 26.48
CA GLY A 67 -6.57 15.21 26.30
C GLY A 67 -6.06 15.80 27.62
N ASN A 68 -4.84 16.36 27.61
CA ASN A 68 -4.20 17.04 28.75
C ASN A 68 -4.26 16.23 30.06
N CYS A 69 -3.99 14.92 29.96
CA CYS A 69 -4.13 13.98 31.07
C CYS A 69 -2.94 13.02 31.12
N GLU A 70 -2.57 12.59 32.31
CA GLU A 70 -1.65 11.48 32.53
C GLU A 70 -2.46 10.26 33.00
N ILE A 71 -2.44 9.16 32.22
CA ILE A 71 -3.02 7.87 32.60
C ILE A 71 -1.89 6.96 33.04
N VAL A 72 -1.95 6.47 34.28
CA VAL A 72 -0.91 5.62 34.88
C VAL A 72 -1.51 4.26 35.19
N PHE A 73 -0.99 3.24 34.56
CA PHE A 73 -1.31 1.85 34.87
C PHE A 73 -0.45 1.35 36.05
N GLU A 74 -1.04 0.78 37.05
CA GLU A 74 -0.31 0.00 38.04
C GLU A 74 0.31 -1.24 37.36
N ASP A 75 1.41 -1.76 37.91
CA ASP A 75 2.13 -2.87 37.33
C ASP A 75 1.24 -4.12 37.17
N GLY A 76 1.01 -4.53 35.92
CA GLY A 76 0.14 -5.63 35.56
C GLY A 76 -1.35 -5.31 35.59
N ALA A 77 -1.76 -4.04 35.69
CA ALA A 77 -3.15 -3.63 35.43
C ALA A 77 -3.49 -3.90 33.95
N GLU A 78 -4.59 -4.58 33.70
CA GLU A 78 -4.98 -5.01 32.35
C GLU A 78 -6.38 -4.51 31.98
N ILE A 79 -6.52 -3.92 30.79
CA ILE A 79 -7.80 -3.66 30.15
C ILE A 79 -7.96 -4.66 29.01
N MET A 80 -9.08 -5.42 29.00
CA MET A 80 -9.30 -6.48 28.03
C MET A 80 -10.65 -6.35 27.33
N ALA A 81 -10.67 -6.63 26.02
CA ALA A 81 -11.90 -6.67 25.23
C ALA A 81 -12.81 -7.84 25.68
N LYS A 82 -14.10 -7.55 25.88
CA LYS A 82 -15.11 -8.55 26.23
C LYS A 82 -15.35 -9.52 25.08
N GLU A 83 -15.48 -10.80 25.40
CA GLU A 83 -15.85 -11.83 24.43
C GLU A 83 -17.19 -11.54 23.77
N GLY A 84 -17.30 -11.81 22.45
CA GLY A 84 -18.51 -11.55 21.68
C GLY A 84 -18.81 -10.08 21.42
N LYS A 85 -17.91 -9.16 21.80
CA LYS A 85 -18.03 -7.71 21.53
C LYS A 85 -16.99 -7.25 20.51
N PHE A 86 -16.97 -5.96 20.19
CA PHE A 86 -16.13 -5.42 19.12
C PHE A 86 -16.45 -6.06 17.76
N GLN A 87 -17.75 -6.19 17.47
CA GLN A 87 -18.25 -6.76 16.22
C GLN A 87 -17.98 -5.85 15.02
N ASN A 88 -18.05 -4.53 15.24
CA ASN A 88 -17.67 -3.58 14.23
C ASN A 88 -16.15 -3.65 13.99
N ARG A 89 -15.76 -3.84 12.74
CA ARG A 89 -14.35 -3.98 12.34
C ARG A 89 -13.51 -2.70 12.48
N LEU A 90 -14.12 -1.55 12.82
CA LEU A 90 -13.45 -0.27 13.06
C LEU A 90 -13.35 0.08 14.55
N GLU A 91 -13.76 -0.79 15.46
CA GLU A 91 -13.71 -0.55 16.91
C GLU A 91 -12.31 -0.85 17.47
N MET A 92 -11.70 0.15 18.08
CA MET A 92 -10.44 0.01 18.84
C MET A 92 -10.74 -0.19 20.32
N LEU A 93 -9.79 -0.76 21.07
CA LEU A 93 -9.99 -0.88 22.53
C LEU A 93 -9.93 0.50 23.19
N LEU A 94 -8.87 1.29 22.91
CA LEU A 94 -8.72 2.66 23.35
C LEU A 94 -8.49 3.58 22.15
N LEU A 95 -9.19 4.71 22.08
CA LEU A 95 -9.07 5.69 21.02
C LEU A 95 -8.91 7.11 21.54
N GLY A 96 -7.78 7.76 21.20
CA GLY A 96 -7.60 9.20 21.25
C GLY A 96 -7.94 9.82 19.90
N LYS A 97 -8.88 10.75 19.85
CA LYS A 97 -9.27 11.44 18.61
C LYS A 97 -9.37 12.95 18.82
N GLY A 98 -8.57 13.71 18.06
CA GLY A 98 -8.55 15.17 18.17
C GLY A 98 -8.05 15.70 19.50
N ILE A 99 -7.22 14.93 20.22
CA ILE A 99 -6.73 15.29 21.55
C ILE A 99 -5.25 15.69 21.54
N SER A 100 -4.85 16.42 22.58
CA SER A 100 -3.46 16.83 22.78
C SER A 100 -3.01 16.58 24.22
N GLY A 101 -1.68 16.49 24.42
CA GLY A 101 -1.07 16.46 25.76
C GLY A 101 -1.37 15.21 26.59
N LEU A 102 -1.70 14.07 25.96
CA LEU A 102 -1.96 12.82 26.67
C LEU A 102 -0.66 12.06 26.94
N LYS A 103 -0.50 11.59 28.17
CA LYS A 103 0.58 10.68 28.58
C LYS A 103 -0.02 9.38 29.11
N ILE A 104 0.40 8.23 28.58
CA ILE A 104 0.04 6.90 29.07
C ILE A 104 1.31 6.23 29.58
N ARG A 105 1.34 5.83 30.84
CA ARG A 105 2.54 5.28 31.49
C ARG A 105 2.22 4.06 32.36
N GLY A 106 3.27 3.34 32.73
CA GLY A 106 3.22 2.20 33.62
C GLY A 106 3.13 0.87 32.87
N LYS A 107 3.47 -0.23 33.56
CA LYS A 107 3.54 -1.57 32.97
C LYS A 107 2.15 -2.21 32.81
N GLY A 108 1.22 -1.45 32.24
CA GLY A 108 -0.14 -1.87 31.93
C GLY A 108 -0.20 -2.76 30.69
N ILE A 109 -1.32 -3.44 30.54
CA ILE A 109 -1.57 -4.38 29.44
C ILE A 109 -2.90 -4.02 28.79
N LEU A 110 -2.88 -3.87 27.47
CA LEU A 110 -4.05 -3.76 26.61
C LEU A 110 -4.18 -5.04 25.81
N THR A 111 -5.26 -5.79 26.03
CA THR A 111 -5.48 -7.09 25.39
C THR A 111 -6.78 -7.06 24.61
N MET A 112 -6.74 -7.52 23.36
CA MET A 112 -7.95 -7.84 22.60
C MET A 112 -8.09 -9.37 22.43
N ARG A 113 -8.70 -9.83 21.35
CA ARG A 113 -9.07 -11.25 21.19
C ARG A 113 -8.74 -11.74 19.77
N ARG A 114 -7.46 -11.70 19.40
CA ARG A 114 -6.98 -12.06 18.05
C ARG A 114 -7.54 -13.38 17.52
N ALA A 115 -7.54 -14.41 18.36
CA ALA A 115 -8.03 -15.74 17.98
C ALA A 115 -9.52 -15.71 17.58
N ASP A 116 -10.35 -14.97 18.33
CA ASP A 116 -11.77 -14.84 18.03
C ASP A 116 -12.00 -14.08 16.71
N TYR A 117 -11.26 -13.00 16.47
CA TYR A 117 -11.39 -12.17 15.25
C TYR A 117 -10.96 -12.90 13.97
N ARG A 118 -10.25 -14.00 14.09
CA ARG A 118 -9.89 -14.90 12.98
C ARG A 118 -11.01 -15.89 12.63
N ASP A 119 -11.98 -16.08 13.51
CA ASP A 119 -13.11 -16.98 13.27
C ASP A 119 -14.21 -16.28 12.43
N PRO A 120 -14.38 -16.63 11.13
CA PRO A 120 -15.36 -15.99 10.26
C PRO A 120 -16.80 -16.30 10.62
N LYS A 121 -17.05 -17.30 11.49
CA LYS A 121 -18.39 -17.63 12.01
C LYS A 121 -18.81 -16.68 13.13
N LYS A 122 -17.84 -16.12 13.85
CA LYS A 122 -18.08 -15.22 14.99
C LYS A 122 -17.95 -13.75 14.61
N TYR A 123 -17.01 -13.41 13.72
CA TYR A 123 -16.68 -12.03 13.38
C TYR A 123 -16.57 -11.82 11.88
N SER A 124 -17.08 -10.71 11.39
CA SER A 124 -16.78 -10.26 10.04
C SER A 124 -15.27 -9.99 9.91
N ARG A 125 -14.69 -10.39 8.77
CA ARG A 125 -13.29 -10.09 8.45
C ARG A 125 -13.05 -8.58 8.53
N GLY A 126 -12.03 -8.17 9.27
CA GLY A 126 -11.63 -6.77 9.43
C GLY A 126 -10.27 -6.69 10.07
N GLU A 127 -9.56 -5.60 9.79
CA GLU A 127 -8.16 -5.37 10.14
C GLU A 127 -7.95 -4.13 11.02
N TRP A 128 -9.03 -3.51 11.48
CA TRP A 128 -8.97 -2.22 12.20
C TRP A 128 -9.42 -2.31 13.67
N ARG A 129 -9.44 -3.50 14.27
CA ARG A 129 -9.67 -3.70 15.72
C ARG A 129 -8.35 -3.57 16.46
N HIS A 130 -7.83 -2.34 16.53
CA HIS A 130 -6.54 -2.04 17.17
C HIS A 130 -6.66 -2.01 18.69
N THR A 131 -5.55 -2.24 19.43
CA THR A 131 -5.58 -2.05 20.90
C THR A 131 -5.59 -0.59 21.27
N LEU A 132 -4.78 0.24 20.59
CA LEU A 132 -4.62 1.66 20.90
C LEU A 132 -4.55 2.47 19.60
N GLY A 133 -5.36 3.52 19.48
CA GLY A 133 -5.35 4.37 18.31
C GLY A 133 -5.25 5.85 18.64
N PHE A 134 -4.53 6.60 17.79
CA PHE A 134 -4.43 8.05 17.84
C PHE A 134 -4.79 8.62 16.47
N GLN A 135 -5.79 9.49 16.42
CA GLN A 135 -6.29 10.12 15.19
C GLN A 135 -6.39 11.63 15.36
N ASN A 136 -5.68 12.39 14.53
CA ASN A 136 -5.64 13.85 14.59
C ASN A 136 -5.21 14.37 15.98
N CYS A 137 -4.16 13.78 16.56
CA CYS A 137 -3.67 14.08 17.89
C CYS A 137 -2.32 14.81 17.85
N ARG A 138 -1.93 15.39 18.99
CA ARG A 138 -0.64 16.05 19.13
C ARG A 138 -0.08 15.95 20.56
N GLY A 139 1.26 15.81 20.68
CA GLY A 139 1.92 15.78 21.99
C GLY A 139 1.53 14.55 22.81
N ILE A 140 1.63 13.37 22.20
CA ILE A 140 1.25 12.10 22.81
C ILE A 140 2.50 11.36 23.32
N GLU A 141 2.41 10.78 24.49
CA GLU A 141 3.48 9.95 25.05
C GLU A 141 2.90 8.62 25.57
N VAL A 142 3.46 7.49 25.09
CA VAL A 142 3.11 6.15 25.58
C VAL A 142 4.38 5.45 26.05
N ARG A 143 4.41 5.03 27.32
CA ARG A 143 5.57 4.37 27.92
C ARG A 143 5.22 3.10 28.69
N ASP A 144 6.12 2.11 28.60
CA ASP A 144 6.11 0.85 29.38
C ASP A 144 4.87 -0.04 29.16
N LEU A 145 4.02 0.27 28.18
CA LEU A 145 2.75 -0.40 27.92
C LEU A 145 2.95 -1.67 27.06
N THR A 146 2.09 -2.67 27.28
CA THR A 146 1.97 -3.85 26.41
C THR A 146 0.66 -3.81 25.63
N CYS A 147 0.73 -3.84 24.30
CA CYS A 147 -0.41 -3.94 23.38
C CYS A 147 -0.40 -5.33 22.72
N ARG A 148 -1.41 -6.17 22.99
CA ARG A 148 -1.38 -7.56 22.53
C ARG A 148 -2.71 -8.08 22.02
N GLU A 149 -2.62 -9.16 21.21
CA GLU A 149 -3.77 -9.94 20.74
C GLU A 149 -4.82 -9.08 20.02
N SER A 150 -4.41 -8.02 19.31
CA SER A 150 -5.35 -7.16 18.57
C SER A 150 -6.00 -7.91 17.40
N GLY A 151 -7.16 -7.43 16.97
CA GLY A 151 -7.78 -7.83 15.69
C GLY A 151 -7.38 -6.92 14.52
N GLY A 152 -6.28 -6.20 14.67
CA GLY A 152 -5.63 -5.30 13.73
C GLY A 152 -4.22 -5.03 14.22
N ASP A 153 -3.89 -3.77 14.45
CA ASP A 153 -2.59 -3.34 14.92
C ASP A 153 -2.55 -3.21 16.45
N GLY A 154 -1.35 -3.31 17.02
CA GLY A 154 -1.14 -2.97 18.42
C GLY A 154 -1.38 -1.48 18.64
N ILE A 155 -0.72 -0.60 17.87
CA ILE A 155 -0.93 0.85 17.92
C ILE A 155 -1.17 1.38 16.51
N TYR A 156 -2.16 2.25 16.35
CA TYR A 156 -2.50 2.91 15.08
C TYR A 156 -2.31 4.42 15.19
N ILE A 157 -1.52 5.02 14.29
CA ILE A 157 -1.15 6.43 14.30
C ILE A 157 -1.59 7.07 12.99
N LEU A 158 -2.63 7.93 13.04
CA LEU A 158 -3.18 8.65 11.90
C LEU A 158 -3.16 10.16 12.16
N HIS A 159 -2.48 10.94 11.31
CA HIS A 159 -2.39 12.40 11.41
C HIS A 159 -2.05 12.87 12.83
N THR A 160 -1.08 12.23 13.46
CA THR A 160 -0.70 12.50 14.85
C THR A 160 0.76 12.95 14.90
N ASP A 161 0.98 14.16 15.36
CA ASP A 161 2.29 14.81 15.44
C ASP A 161 2.84 14.83 16.87
N ASP A 162 4.16 14.98 17.03
CA ASP A 162 4.85 15.09 18.31
C ASP A 162 4.53 13.92 19.25
N ILE A 163 4.76 12.68 18.77
CA ILE A 163 4.42 11.44 19.48
C ILE A 163 5.67 10.66 19.90
N ILE A 164 5.70 10.18 21.13
CA ILE A 164 6.76 9.33 21.71
C ILE A 164 6.18 8.00 22.14
N ILE A 165 6.73 6.90 21.60
CA ILE A 165 6.46 5.52 21.99
C ILE A 165 7.75 4.95 22.57
N ASP A 166 7.79 4.69 23.88
CA ASP A 166 9.02 4.29 24.59
C ASP A 166 8.79 3.07 25.48
N LYS A 167 9.66 2.06 25.37
CA LYS A 167 9.58 0.81 26.15
C LYS A 167 8.24 0.06 26.01
N VAL A 168 7.63 0.12 24.82
CA VAL A 168 6.35 -0.53 24.54
C VAL A 168 6.60 -1.94 23.98
N LYS A 169 5.69 -2.87 24.27
CA LYS A 169 5.66 -4.18 23.66
C LYS A 169 4.38 -4.33 22.83
N CYS A 170 4.53 -4.50 21.50
CA CYS A 170 3.43 -4.88 20.63
C CYS A 170 3.64 -6.34 20.21
N VAL A 171 2.82 -7.26 20.75
CA VAL A 171 3.07 -8.69 20.59
C VAL A 171 1.80 -9.45 20.21
N ARG A 172 1.95 -10.43 19.30
CA ARG A 172 0.87 -11.30 18.84
C ARG A 172 -0.35 -10.54 18.30
N ASN A 173 -0.11 -9.46 17.54
CA ASN A 173 -1.16 -8.71 16.88
C ASN A 173 -1.52 -9.37 15.53
N LEU A 174 -2.75 -9.12 15.04
CA LEU A 174 -3.25 -9.77 13.83
C LEU A 174 -2.58 -9.25 12.56
N ARG A 175 -2.31 -7.93 12.49
CA ARG A 175 -1.84 -7.26 11.28
C ARG A 175 -0.46 -6.62 11.45
N GLN A 176 -0.30 -5.75 12.45
CA GLN A 176 0.96 -5.03 12.69
C GLN A 176 1.19 -4.77 14.18
N GLY A 177 2.46 -4.57 14.56
CA GLY A 177 2.76 -4.01 15.88
C GLY A 177 2.35 -2.55 15.96
N ILE A 178 2.83 -1.72 15.01
CA ILE A 178 2.40 -0.31 14.84
C ILE A 178 2.16 -0.02 13.36
N SER A 179 1.05 0.69 13.04
CA SER A 179 0.87 1.40 11.77
C SER A 179 1.10 2.89 11.94
N VAL A 180 1.89 3.47 11.05
CA VAL A 180 2.12 4.92 10.95
C VAL A 180 1.61 5.40 9.60
N ILE A 181 0.45 6.01 9.60
CA ILE A 181 -0.19 6.51 8.38
C ILE A 181 0.33 7.92 8.04
N SER A 182 0.35 8.81 9.03
CA SER A 182 0.85 10.16 8.84
C SER A 182 1.29 10.74 10.18
N SER A 183 2.56 11.18 10.25
CA SER A 183 3.13 11.76 11.47
C SER A 183 4.31 12.68 11.17
N ARG A 184 4.53 13.64 12.06
CA ARG A 184 5.74 14.46 12.17
C ARG A 184 6.26 14.42 13.60
N ASN A 185 7.58 14.38 13.76
CA ASN A 185 8.26 14.28 15.06
C ASN A 185 7.82 13.02 15.83
N LEU A 186 7.90 11.87 15.17
CA LEU A 186 7.61 10.56 15.77
C LEU A 186 8.91 9.96 16.33
N VAL A 187 8.87 9.53 17.59
CA VAL A 187 9.97 8.76 18.21
C VAL A 187 9.42 7.43 18.72
N ILE A 188 9.94 6.32 18.19
CA ILE A 188 9.69 4.96 18.68
C ILE A 188 11.01 4.40 19.18
N ARG A 189 11.10 4.05 20.48
CA ARG A 189 12.38 3.59 21.03
C ARG A 189 12.25 2.55 22.13
N ASN A 190 13.35 1.80 22.34
CA ASN A 190 13.50 0.81 23.43
C ASN A 190 12.38 -0.24 23.46
N SER A 191 11.76 -0.55 22.31
CA SER A 191 10.48 -1.25 22.20
C SER A 191 10.64 -2.62 21.52
N LEU A 192 9.66 -3.50 21.76
CA LEU A 192 9.60 -4.85 21.19
C LEU A 192 8.37 -5.00 20.29
N PHE A 193 8.59 -5.47 19.06
CA PHE A 193 7.57 -5.78 18.07
C PHE A 193 7.72 -7.25 17.67
N ALA A 194 6.81 -8.12 18.12
CA ALA A 194 7.03 -9.55 17.97
C ALA A 194 5.76 -10.36 17.68
N GLU A 195 5.95 -11.47 16.98
CA GLU A 195 4.94 -12.52 16.78
C GLU A 195 3.65 -12.01 16.12
N THR A 196 3.76 -11.00 15.26
CA THR A 196 2.65 -10.48 14.46
C THR A 196 2.32 -11.49 13.36
N GLU A 197 1.07 -11.97 13.33
CA GLU A 197 0.64 -13.02 12.41
C GLU A 197 -0.87 -13.01 12.18
N GLY A 198 -1.31 -13.23 10.96
CA GLY A 198 -2.71 -13.48 10.62
C GLY A 198 -3.24 -12.72 9.41
N MET A 199 -2.98 -11.44 9.27
CA MET A 199 -3.39 -10.63 8.13
C MET A 199 -2.24 -9.75 7.63
N ALA A 200 -1.95 -9.83 6.34
CA ALA A 200 -0.87 -9.04 5.73
C ALA A 200 -1.01 -7.53 6.04
N PRO A 201 0.16 -6.83 6.19
CA PRO A 201 1.52 -7.29 5.92
C PRO A 201 2.19 -8.06 7.06
N MET A 202 1.57 -8.20 8.23
CA MET A 202 2.09 -8.92 9.41
C MET A 202 3.43 -8.36 9.90
N ALA A 203 3.60 -7.05 9.82
CA ALA A 203 4.85 -6.37 10.13
C ALA A 203 4.98 -5.99 11.62
N GLY A 204 6.23 -5.79 12.08
CA GLY A 204 6.47 -5.18 13.39
C GLY A 204 6.07 -3.71 13.39
N ILE A 205 6.56 -2.91 12.43
CA ILE A 205 6.08 -1.55 12.14
C ILE A 205 5.79 -1.44 10.64
N ASP A 206 4.72 -0.73 10.29
CA ASP A 206 4.39 -0.37 8.92
C ASP A 206 4.22 1.15 8.77
N PHE A 207 5.07 1.77 7.95
CA PHE A 207 4.91 3.13 7.49
C PHE A 207 4.15 3.10 6.17
N GLU A 208 2.83 3.29 6.22
CA GLU A 208 1.94 3.08 5.08
C GLU A 208 0.96 4.26 4.86
N PRO A 209 1.41 5.42 4.40
CA PRO A 209 0.53 6.51 4.03
C PRO A 209 -0.56 6.06 3.04
N ASN A 210 -1.83 6.44 3.31
CA ASN A 210 -2.98 6.07 2.50
C ASN A 210 -3.25 7.06 1.36
N TYR A 211 -2.86 8.34 1.55
CA TYR A 211 -3.15 9.43 0.62
C TYR A 211 -1.89 10.16 0.18
N HIS A 212 -1.97 10.79 -1.00
CA HIS A 212 -0.85 11.43 -1.69
C HIS A 212 -0.23 12.63 -0.96
N ASN A 213 -0.92 13.20 0.02
CA ASN A 213 -0.52 14.39 0.77
C ASN A 213 -0.23 14.12 2.26
N GLU A 214 -0.21 12.86 2.68
CA GLU A 214 0.20 12.48 4.04
C GLU A 214 1.71 12.65 4.22
N LYS A 215 2.20 12.55 5.43
CA LYS A 215 3.58 12.88 5.76
C LYS A 215 4.23 11.88 6.70
N LEU A 216 5.53 11.68 6.52
CA LEU A 216 6.43 10.96 7.41
C LEU A 216 7.67 11.83 7.62
N GLU A 217 7.56 12.87 8.46
CA GLU A 217 8.61 13.86 8.68
C GLU A 217 9.28 13.66 10.04
N ASN A 218 10.61 13.66 10.06
CA ASN A 218 11.39 13.54 11.29
C ASN A 218 10.92 12.36 12.17
N CYS A 219 10.86 11.16 11.55
CA CYS A 219 10.52 9.91 12.23
C CYS A 219 11.79 9.17 12.66
N LEU A 220 11.85 8.80 13.93
CA LEU A 220 12.97 8.05 14.51
C LEU A 220 12.49 6.73 15.12
N VAL A 221 13.16 5.64 14.75
CA VAL A 221 13.05 4.32 15.39
C VAL A 221 14.42 3.94 15.93
N GLU A 222 14.55 3.80 17.24
CA GLU A 222 15.86 3.48 17.84
C GLU A 222 15.81 2.45 18.96
N ASN A 223 16.88 1.66 19.10
CA ASN A 223 17.04 0.66 20.17
C ASN A 223 15.85 -0.32 20.24
N CYS A 224 15.23 -0.66 19.10
CA CYS A 224 14.06 -1.54 19.03
C CYS A 224 14.43 -2.95 18.59
N ARG A 225 13.57 -3.91 18.94
CA ARG A 225 13.71 -5.32 18.54
C ARG A 225 12.48 -5.75 17.74
N PHE A 226 12.72 -6.40 16.62
CA PHE A 226 11.72 -6.94 15.70
C PHE A 226 11.93 -8.45 15.59
N VAL A 227 11.04 -9.24 16.19
CA VAL A 227 11.29 -10.66 16.40
C VAL A 227 10.10 -11.52 15.97
N ASN A 228 10.36 -12.52 15.11
CA ASN A 228 9.40 -13.55 14.71
C ASN A 228 8.08 -13.01 14.14
N ASN A 229 8.12 -11.92 13.39
CA ASN A 229 6.94 -11.44 12.66
C ASN A 229 6.77 -12.26 11.37
N ALA A 230 5.57 -12.72 11.07
CA ALA A 230 5.26 -13.50 9.88
C ALA A 230 5.40 -12.69 8.57
N GLY A 231 5.49 -11.37 8.67
CA GLY A 231 5.85 -10.43 7.61
C GLY A 231 7.19 -9.75 7.87
N ALA A 232 7.28 -8.47 7.58
CA ALA A 232 8.50 -7.70 7.76
C ALA A 232 8.74 -7.28 9.22
N GLY A 233 10.02 -7.14 9.61
CA GLY A 233 10.35 -6.42 10.84
C GLY A 233 9.86 -4.97 10.73
N ILE A 234 10.29 -4.25 9.67
CA ILE A 234 9.73 -2.94 9.29
C ILE A 234 9.32 -2.99 7.81
N CYS A 235 8.09 -2.53 7.55
CA CYS A 235 7.57 -2.24 6.23
C CYS A 235 7.57 -0.72 5.99
N ILE A 236 8.03 -0.26 4.81
CA ILE A 236 8.02 1.13 4.38
C ILE A 236 7.32 1.17 3.02
N ALA A 237 6.00 1.36 3.05
CA ALA A 237 5.12 1.37 1.89
C ALA A 237 4.64 2.79 1.58
N VAL A 238 5.53 3.62 1.02
CA VAL A 238 5.27 5.04 0.73
C VAL A 238 4.79 5.31 -0.69
N ASN A 239 4.36 4.27 -1.38
CA ASN A 239 3.91 4.33 -2.78
C ASN A 239 2.62 5.15 -3.03
N ASN A 240 1.90 5.54 -1.99
CA ASN A 240 0.75 6.43 -2.12
C ASN A 240 1.12 7.92 -2.06
N LEU A 241 2.27 8.28 -1.47
CA LEU A 241 2.74 9.66 -1.44
C LEU A 241 3.08 10.18 -2.85
N ARG A 242 3.08 11.51 -3.02
CA ARG A 242 3.50 12.18 -4.26
C ARG A 242 4.40 13.35 -3.96
N ALA A 243 5.51 13.45 -4.67
CA ALA A 243 6.56 14.46 -4.43
C ALA A 243 6.10 15.91 -4.50
N ASN A 244 5.03 16.18 -5.25
CA ASN A 244 4.45 17.54 -5.38
C ASN A 244 3.28 17.81 -4.42
N SER A 245 2.90 16.86 -3.59
CA SER A 245 1.78 16.98 -2.65
C SER A 245 2.18 16.65 -1.22
N ALA A 246 3.11 15.70 -1.03
CA ALA A 246 3.64 15.31 0.27
C ALA A 246 4.98 16.01 0.55
N PRO A 247 5.27 16.36 1.81
CA PRO A 247 6.61 16.80 2.20
C PRO A 247 7.61 15.64 2.03
N PRO A 248 8.93 15.94 1.94
CA PRO A 248 9.96 14.91 1.87
C PRO A 248 9.88 13.94 3.05
N VAL A 249 10.02 12.65 2.76
CA VAL A 249 10.10 11.62 3.80
C VAL A 249 11.38 11.80 4.61
N GLY A 250 11.29 11.76 5.93
CA GLY A 250 12.43 11.78 6.84
C GLY A 250 12.30 10.65 7.86
N LEU A 251 12.95 9.50 7.61
CA LEU A 251 12.91 8.33 8.49
C LEU A 251 14.31 7.84 8.82
N THR A 252 14.61 7.75 10.10
CA THR A 252 15.86 7.16 10.61
C THR A 252 15.55 5.96 11.50
N VAL A 253 16.20 4.83 11.23
CA VAL A 253 16.18 3.60 12.04
C VAL A 253 17.59 3.32 12.50
N ARG A 254 17.84 3.26 13.80
CA ARG A 254 19.18 3.04 14.31
C ARG A 254 19.24 2.15 15.55
N ASN A 255 20.37 1.45 15.72
CA ASN A 255 20.62 0.58 16.87
C ASN A 255 19.52 -0.48 17.04
N CYS A 256 18.94 -0.97 15.94
CA CYS A 256 17.82 -1.91 15.97
C CYS A 256 18.26 -3.32 15.66
N PHE A 257 17.53 -4.28 16.22
CA PHE A 257 17.81 -5.71 16.09
C PHE A 257 16.62 -6.43 15.45
N PHE A 258 16.89 -7.19 14.39
CA PHE A 258 15.90 -7.95 13.63
C PHE A 258 16.23 -9.43 13.66
N SER A 259 15.29 -10.30 14.03
CA SER A 259 15.52 -11.75 14.04
C SER A 259 14.22 -12.53 13.77
N GLY A 260 14.30 -13.59 12.98
CA GLY A 260 13.21 -14.52 12.74
C GLY A 260 12.02 -13.95 11.97
N ASN A 261 12.10 -12.75 11.42
CA ASN A 261 11.07 -12.19 10.56
C ASN A 261 11.13 -12.83 9.17
N ARG A 262 10.02 -12.86 8.43
CA ARG A 262 10.00 -13.30 7.04
C ARG A 262 10.95 -12.46 6.17
N TRP A 263 10.87 -11.13 6.31
CA TRP A 263 11.85 -10.15 5.83
C TRP A 263 12.32 -9.31 7.01
N SER A 264 13.58 -8.93 7.04
CA SER A 264 13.99 -7.92 8.01
C SER A 264 13.34 -6.58 7.65
N LEU A 265 13.43 -6.18 6.37
CA LEU A 265 12.88 -4.94 5.85
C LEU A 265 12.14 -5.19 4.52
N TYR A 266 11.02 -4.50 4.34
CA TYR A 266 10.28 -4.47 3.09
C TYR A 266 10.04 -3.02 2.67
N PHE A 267 10.38 -2.69 1.42
CA PHE A 267 10.26 -1.34 0.88
C PHE A 267 9.39 -1.34 -0.37
N ASN A 268 8.48 -0.38 -0.46
CA ASN A 268 7.72 -0.08 -1.66
C ASN A 268 7.53 1.44 -1.80
N THR A 269 8.00 2.03 -2.89
CA THR A 269 7.96 3.47 -3.11
C THR A 269 7.52 3.85 -4.52
N THR A 270 7.43 5.16 -4.76
CA THR A 270 7.20 5.80 -6.06
C THR A 270 8.17 6.99 -6.21
N ASP A 271 7.80 8.05 -6.91
CA ASP A 271 8.56 9.32 -7.06
C ASP A 271 8.50 10.21 -5.80
N VAL A 272 8.65 9.63 -4.62
CA VAL A 272 8.68 10.35 -3.35
C VAL A 272 10.07 10.93 -3.12
N LYS A 273 10.15 12.14 -2.54
CA LYS A 273 11.41 12.77 -2.12
C LYS A 273 11.72 12.51 -0.66
N GLY A 274 12.98 12.70 -0.28
CA GLY A 274 13.42 12.58 1.12
C GLY A 274 14.51 11.54 1.32
N GLU A 275 14.54 10.97 2.52
CA GLU A 275 15.56 10.00 2.92
C GLU A 275 15.04 8.98 3.92
N VAL A 276 15.53 7.74 3.78
CA VAL A 276 15.38 6.65 4.73
C VAL A 276 16.77 6.15 5.09
N ARG A 277 17.10 6.16 6.38
CA ARG A 277 18.43 5.78 6.88
C ARG A 277 18.36 4.63 7.87
N PHE A 278 19.22 3.63 7.67
CA PHE A 278 19.48 2.56 8.63
C PHE A 278 20.92 2.69 9.13
N GLY A 279 21.09 2.82 10.45
CA GLY A 279 22.41 2.97 11.08
C GLY A 279 22.62 2.01 12.25
N ASN A 280 23.77 1.35 12.31
CA ASN A 280 24.14 0.43 13.39
C ASN A 280 23.02 -0.60 13.70
N CYS A 281 22.46 -1.21 12.64
CA CYS A 281 21.41 -2.21 12.76
C CYS A 281 21.94 -3.62 12.52
N LYS A 282 21.36 -4.59 13.22
CA LYS A 282 21.74 -6.01 13.10
C LYS A 282 20.55 -6.83 12.63
N PHE A 283 20.74 -7.53 11.51
CA PHE A 283 19.72 -8.34 10.85
C PHE A 283 20.13 -9.82 10.88
N LEU A 284 19.39 -10.64 11.63
CA LEU A 284 19.73 -12.04 11.82
C LEU A 284 18.71 -12.97 11.19
N THR A 285 19.20 -13.88 10.37
CA THR A 285 18.53 -15.10 9.92
C THR A 285 17.10 -14.89 9.41
N PRO A 286 16.85 -14.03 8.41
CA PRO A 286 15.52 -13.95 7.78
C PRO A 286 15.23 -15.25 7.02
N ALA A 287 13.93 -15.59 6.90
CA ALA A 287 13.50 -16.77 6.16
C ALA A 287 13.68 -16.61 4.64
N LEU A 288 13.61 -15.36 4.15
CA LEU A 288 13.80 -15.01 2.74
C LEU A 288 15.00 -14.05 2.58
N GLU A 289 14.88 -13.05 1.71
CA GLU A 289 15.82 -11.92 1.63
C GLU A 289 15.77 -11.07 2.91
N SER A 290 16.89 -10.50 3.33
CA SER A 290 16.91 -9.60 4.48
C SER A 290 16.23 -8.27 4.14
N MET A 291 16.51 -7.72 2.95
CA MET A 291 15.98 -6.45 2.45
C MET A 291 15.30 -6.68 1.11
N ARG A 292 13.96 -6.58 1.10
CA ARG A 292 13.16 -6.58 -0.13
C ARG A 292 12.82 -5.16 -0.53
N ILE A 293 13.42 -4.69 -1.62
CA ILE A 293 13.27 -3.32 -2.12
C ILE A 293 12.47 -3.38 -3.43
N THR A 294 11.37 -2.64 -3.51
CA THR A 294 10.49 -2.64 -4.68
C THR A 294 10.28 -1.22 -5.20
N ALA A 295 10.45 -1.02 -6.50
CA ALA A 295 10.19 0.23 -7.22
C ALA A 295 10.92 1.46 -6.64
N TRP A 296 12.12 1.28 -6.08
CA TRP A 296 12.90 2.37 -5.47
C TRP A 296 13.51 3.26 -6.56
N ASN A 297 12.86 4.40 -6.83
CA ASN A 297 13.18 5.30 -7.92
C ASN A 297 14.53 5.99 -7.69
N ALA A 298 15.38 6.00 -8.71
CA ALA A 298 16.70 6.63 -8.66
C ALA A 298 16.64 8.16 -8.43
N ASP A 299 15.61 8.84 -8.88
CA ASP A 299 15.41 10.29 -8.69
C ASP A 299 14.56 10.62 -7.44
N GLY A 300 14.14 9.59 -6.71
CA GLY A 300 13.28 9.69 -5.54
C GLY A 300 14.01 9.80 -4.21
N CYS A 301 13.40 9.18 -3.21
CA CYS A 301 13.92 9.09 -1.85
C CYS A 301 15.25 8.34 -1.80
N SER A 302 16.22 8.81 -1.03
CA SER A 302 17.47 8.08 -0.81
C SER A 302 17.29 6.97 0.24
N LEU A 303 17.98 5.84 0.06
CA LEU A 303 18.04 4.73 1.01
C LEU A 303 19.49 4.50 1.41
N THR A 304 19.79 4.65 2.67
CA THR A 304 21.15 4.50 3.18
C THR A 304 21.25 3.41 4.25
N PHE A 305 22.23 2.52 4.10
CA PHE A 305 22.65 1.56 5.12
C PHE A 305 24.07 1.92 5.58
N LYS A 306 24.22 2.19 6.87
CA LYS A 306 25.51 2.55 7.46
C LYS A 306 25.78 1.74 8.72
N ASP A 307 27.01 1.19 8.84
CA ASP A 307 27.43 0.41 10.00
C ASP A 307 26.46 -0.75 10.34
N CYS A 308 26.00 -1.49 9.31
CA CYS A 308 25.01 -2.55 9.45
C CYS A 308 25.61 -3.94 9.29
N GLU A 309 25.14 -4.89 10.10
CA GLU A 309 25.51 -6.29 10.03
C GLU A 309 24.33 -7.16 9.59
N VAL A 310 24.54 -8.04 8.62
CA VAL A 310 23.55 -9.00 8.12
C VAL A 310 24.07 -10.41 8.29
N GLU A 311 23.37 -11.27 9.02
CA GLU A 311 23.55 -12.71 9.00
C GLU A 311 22.41 -13.32 8.18
N HIS A 312 22.73 -13.92 7.03
CA HIS A 312 21.76 -14.39 6.07
C HIS A 312 21.86 -15.92 5.87
N ARG A 313 20.73 -16.62 6.04
CA ARG A 313 20.60 -18.07 5.84
C ARG A 313 19.47 -18.43 4.87
N GLY A 314 18.74 -17.45 4.34
CA GLY A 314 17.66 -17.64 3.38
C GLY A 314 18.18 -18.14 2.02
N GLU A 315 17.29 -18.61 1.19
CA GLU A 315 17.60 -19.09 -0.17
C GLU A 315 17.83 -17.93 -1.15
N ASN A 316 17.20 -16.80 -0.93
CA ASN A 316 17.30 -15.59 -1.75
C ASN A 316 18.57 -14.79 -1.46
N HIS A 317 18.80 -13.68 -2.19
CA HIS A 317 19.94 -12.81 -1.90
C HIS A 317 19.67 -11.94 -0.66
N PRO A 318 20.70 -11.56 0.11
CA PRO A 318 20.56 -10.68 1.28
C PRO A 318 19.79 -9.38 0.98
N PHE A 319 20.13 -8.74 -0.15
CA PHE A 319 19.46 -7.54 -0.66
C PHE A 319 18.90 -7.83 -2.04
N GLU A 320 17.62 -7.60 -2.24
CA GLU A 320 16.98 -7.77 -3.53
C GLU A 320 16.20 -6.51 -3.94
N LEU A 321 16.51 -5.99 -5.13
CA LEU A 321 15.83 -4.85 -5.73
C LEU A 321 14.99 -5.30 -6.92
N PHE A 322 13.69 -5.09 -6.80
CA PHE A 322 12.69 -5.41 -7.81
C PHE A 322 12.17 -4.15 -8.50
N PRO A 323 11.93 -4.21 -9.82
CA PRO A 323 11.39 -3.07 -10.55
C PRO A 323 9.94 -2.72 -10.14
N GLY A 324 9.15 -3.70 -9.67
CA GLY A 324 7.76 -3.44 -9.29
C GLY A 324 7.00 -2.70 -10.40
N ASN A 325 6.29 -1.64 -10.02
CA ASN A 325 5.56 -0.77 -10.96
C ASN A 325 6.36 0.49 -11.35
N ALA A 326 7.69 0.47 -11.22
CA ALA A 326 8.52 1.59 -11.65
C ALA A 326 8.35 1.88 -13.14
N GLU A 327 8.43 3.16 -13.49
CA GLU A 327 8.33 3.67 -14.86
C GLU A 327 9.66 4.25 -15.37
N GLY A 328 10.73 4.15 -14.56
CA GLY A 328 12.05 4.70 -14.86
C GLY A 328 13.19 4.06 -14.07
N PRO A 329 14.39 4.66 -14.12
CA PRO A 329 15.58 4.14 -13.45
C PRO A 329 15.38 3.91 -11.96
N LEU A 330 15.98 2.83 -11.45
CA LEU A 330 15.97 2.48 -10.04
C LEU A 330 17.32 2.79 -9.39
N GLY A 331 17.33 2.95 -8.06
CA GLY A 331 18.58 3.19 -7.33
C GLY A 331 18.44 4.24 -6.23
N ASN A 332 19.42 5.15 -6.12
CA ASN A 332 19.58 6.07 -4.99
C ASN A 332 19.72 5.31 -3.65
N ILE A 333 20.57 4.27 -3.68
CA ILE A 333 20.83 3.36 -2.54
C ILE A 333 22.31 3.42 -2.20
N HIS A 334 22.63 3.62 -0.92
CA HIS A 334 23.98 3.89 -0.45
C HIS A 334 24.38 2.93 0.66
N PHE A 335 25.56 2.32 0.54
CA PHE A 335 26.13 1.39 1.50
C PHE A 335 27.44 1.95 2.07
N SER A 336 27.56 1.98 3.39
CA SER A 336 28.77 2.40 4.09
C SER A 336 29.03 1.47 5.28
N ASN A 337 30.15 0.76 5.29
CA ASN A 337 30.50 -0.21 6.34
C ASN A 337 29.36 -1.25 6.58
N VAL A 338 28.94 -1.94 5.51
CA VAL A 338 27.91 -2.98 5.57
C VAL A 338 28.58 -4.35 5.40
N THR A 339 28.36 -5.23 6.38
CA THR A 339 28.91 -6.58 6.38
C THR A 339 27.81 -7.63 6.28
N VAL A 340 28.06 -8.68 5.51
CA VAL A 340 27.16 -9.81 5.34
C VAL A 340 27.89 -11.11 5.67
N LYS A 341 27.34 -11.91 6.58
CA LYS A 341 27.68 -13.32 6.77
C LYS A 341 26.60 -14.15 6.09
N ASP A 342 26.91 -14.66 4.91
CA ASP A 342 25.99 -15.48 4.11
C ASP A 342 26.31 -16.96 4.27
N SER A 343 25.29 -17.78 4.51
CA SER A 343 25.43 -19.25 4.59
C SER A 343 25.79 -19.90 3.24
N GLN A 344 25.58 -19.20 2.10
CA GLN A 344 25.96 -19.68 0.77
C GLN A 344 27.22 -18.96 0.28
N PRO A 345 28.38 -19.64 0.27
CA PRO A 345 29.62 -19.06 -0.22
C PRO A 345 29.52 -18.63 -1.68
N GLY A 346 30.05 -17.46 -2.02
CA GLY A 346 30.11 -16.94 -3.39
C GLY A 346 28.83 -16.26 -3.90
N ARG A 347 27.73 -16.32 -3.17
CA ARG A 347 26.51 -15.58 -3.52
C ARG A 347 26.75 -14.07 -3.41
N ALA A 348 26.34 -13.33 -4.46
CA ALA A 348 26.39 -11.87 -4.41
C ALA A 348 25.42 -11.34 -3.35
N PRO A 349 25.83 -10.38 -2.49
CA PRO A 349 24.95 -9.88 -1.43
C PRO A 349 23.79 -9.01 -1.94
N PHE A 350 23.88 -8.49 -3.15
CA PHE A 350 22.86 -7.64 -3.77
C PHE A 350 22.47 -8.18 -5.14
N LYS A 351 21.16 -8.34 -5.39
CA LYS A 351 20.60 -8.76 -6.67
C LYS A 351 19.62 -7.73 -7.23
N TYR A 352 19.82 -7.33 -8.46
CA TYR A 352 18.92 -6.45 -9.18
C TYR A 352 18.12 -7.23 -10.23
N PHE A 353 16.81 -7.29 -10.06
CA PHE A 353 15.89 -8.01 -10.96
C PHE A 353 15.38 -7.18 -12.13
N GLY A 354 15.67 -5.89 -12.15
CA GLY A 354 15.31 -4.96 -13.23
C GLY A 354 16.36 -4.80 -14.33
N MET A 355 17.40 -5.63 -14.35
CA MET A 355 18.59 -5.50 -15.21
C MET A 355 18.27 -5.37 -16.71
N ASN A 356 17.17 -5.94 -17.18
CA ASN A 356 16.71 -5.87 -18.58
C ASN A 356 15.53 -4.89 -18.78
N LEU A 357 15.17 -4.10 -17.76
CA LEU A 357 14.04 -3.18 -17.79
C LEU A 357 14.47 -1.73 -17.64
N PHE A 358 15.27 -1.43 -16.63
CA PHE A 358 15.70 -0.07 -16.30
C PHE A 358 17.17 -0.07 -15.89
N PRO A 359 17.92 1.01 -16.17
CA PRO A 359 19.25 1.15 -15.62
C PRO A 359 19.20 1.33 -14.09
N LEU A 360 20.23 0.83 -13.43
CA LEU A 360 20.46 1.04 -12.00
C LEU A 360 21.36 2.26 -11.83
N LEU A 361 20.86 3.33 -11.20
CA LEU A 361 21.57 4.60 -11.07
C LEU A 361 21.78 4.97 -9.60
N ARG A 362 22.88 5.68 -9.31
CA ARG A 362 23.18 6.19 -7.96
C ARG A 362 23.16 5.10 -6.88
N VAL A 363 23.70 3.93 -7.17
CA VAL A 363 23.97 2.93 -6.17
C VAL A 363 25.45 2.97 -5.86
N THR A 364 25.82 3.30 -4.62
CA THR A 364 27.19 3.63 -4.22
C THR A 364 27.64 2.88 -2.98
N GLY A 365 28.94 2.91 -2.73
CA GLY A 365 29.57 2.21 -1.62
C GLY A 365 29.88 0.75 -1.93
N GLU A 366 30.11 -0.03 -0.88
CA GLU A 366 30.42 -1.45 -1.01
C GLU A 366 29.74 -2.28 0.09
N ILE A 367 29.48 -3.54 -0.20
CA ILE A 367 29.07 -4.55 0.77
C ILE A 367 30.22 -5.56 0.89
N VAL A 368 30.63 -5.87 2.11
CA VAL A 368 31.61 -6.93 2.38
C VAL A 368 30.84 -8.21 2.74
N SER A 369 30.85 -9.21 1.87
CA SER A 369 30.17 -10.49 2.10
C SER A 369 31.17 -11.62 2.24
N ASN A 370 31.18 -12.32 3.39
CA ASN A 370 32.13 -13.40 3.71
C ASN A 370 33.59 -13.02 3.41
N GLY A 371 33.99 -11.79 3.75
CA GLY A 371 35.31 -11.24 3.52
C GLY A 371 35.59 -10.70 2.11
N LYS A 372 34.70 -10.95 1.15
CA LYS A 372 34.80 -10.42 -0.23
C LYS A 372 34.10 -9.09 -0.39
N LYS A 373 34.76 -8.13 -1.04
CA LYS A 373 34.20 -6.81 -1.36
C LYS A 373 33.37 -6.84 -2.62
N TYR A 374 32.19 -6.22 -2.57
CA TYR A 374 31.27 -6.05 -3.69
C TYR A 374 30.98 -4.55 -3.89
N PRO A 375 31.75 -3.86 -4.75
CA PRO A 375 31.49 -2.44 -5.04
C PRO A 375 30.21 -2.28 -5.82
N MET A 376 29.31 -1.45 -5.33
CA MET A 376 28.00 -1.24 -5.96
C MET A 376 28.10 -0.49 -7.29
N ALA A 377 29.14 0.31 -7.49
CA ALA A 377 29.41 0.97 -8.77
C ALA A 377 29.61 -0.04 -9.93
N ALA A 378 30.17 -1.22 -9.68
CA ALA A 378 30.35 -2.25 -10.69
C ALA A 378 28.99 -2.80 -11.17
N LEU A 379 28.05 -3.04 -10.26
CA LEU A 379 26.70 -3.48 -10.60
C LEU A 379 25.94 -2.40 -11.38
N ALA A 380 26.07 -1.13 -11.00
CA ALA A 380 25.46 -0.01 -11.72
C ALA A 380 26.03 0.10 -13.13
N ALA A 381 27.34 -0.02 -13.31
CA ALA A 381 28.01 -0.01 -14.62
C ALA A 381 27.56 -1.19 -15.51
N GLU A 382 27.48 -2.39 -14.96
CA GLU A 382 26.93 -3.56 -15.65
C GLU A 382 25.51 -3.31 -16.16
N SER A 383 24.66 -2.72 -15.31
CA SER A 383 23.28 -2.39 -15.66
C SER A 383 23.21 -1.34 -16.78
N ALA A 384 24.03 -0.29 -16.70
CA ALA A 384 24.08 0.78 -17.69
C ALA A 384 24.62 0.32 -19.07
N GLY A 385 25.51 -0.69 -19.09
CA GLY A 385 26.07 -1.28 -20.31
C GLY A 385 25.11 -2.16 -21.10
N LYS A 386 23.95 -2.52 -20.54
CA LYS A 386 22.97 -3.38 -21.24
C LYS A 386 22.15 -2.59 -22.24
N LYS A 387 22.06 -3.11 -23.47
CA LYS A 387 21.16 -2.58 -24.48
C LYS A 387 19.72 -2.92 -24.10
N LEU A 388 19.04 -1.98 -23.49
CA LEU A 388 17.65 -2.15 -23.06
C LEU A 388 16.68 -1.94 -24.23
N PRO A 389 15.56 -2.67 -24.30
CA PRO A 389 14.50 -2.36 -25.24
C PRO A 389 13.93 -0.97 -24.93
N VAL A 390 13.45 -0.30 -25.98
CA VAL A 390 12.82 1.02 -25.80
C VAL A 390 11.51 0.87 -25.06
N LEU A 391 11.49 1.19 -23.77
CA LEU A 391 10.29 1.15 -22.92
C LEU A 391 9.50 2.48 -22.98
N LYS A 392 9.57 3.20 -24.09
CA LYS A 392 8.82 4.43 -24.28
C LYS A 392 7.41 4.10 -24.77
N THR A 393 6.40 4.57 -24.05
CA THR A 393 5.02 4.53 -24.53
C THR A 393 4.79 5.64 -25.54
N VAL A 394 3.92 5.41 -26.54
CA VAL A 394 3.50 6.46 -27.47
C VAL A 394 2.23 7.15 -26.96
N PRO A 395 2.10 8.46 -27.15
CA PRO A 395 0.86 9.14 -26.84
C PRO A 395 -0.31 8.60 -27.67
N VAL A 396 -1.47 8.45 -27.05
CA VAL A 396 -2.71 8.10 -27.77
C VAL A 396 -3.23 9.38 -28.43
N LYS A 397 -2.86 9.58 -29.69
CA LYS A 397 -3.36 10.65 -30.54
C LYS A 397 -3.19 10.24 -32.01
N ASP A 398 -3.97 10.85 -32.87
CA ASP A 398 -3.91 10.61 -34.32
C ASP A 398 -4.07 9.12 -34.68
N LEU A 399 -4.94 8.40 -33.96
CA LEU A 399 -5.32 7.02 -34.26
C LEU A 399 -6.71 6.96 -34.85
N VAL A 400 -6.91 6.04 -35.81
CA VAL A 400 -8.17 5.76 -36.48
C VAL A 400 -8.49 4.27 -36.41
N PRO A 401 -9.78 3.86 -36.53
CA PRO A 401 -10.14 2.46 -36.60
C PRO A 401 -9.47 1.74 -37.77
N VAL A 402 -9.07 0.49 -37.56
CA VAL A 402 -8.62 -0.41 -38.65
C VAL A 402 -9.81 -0.81 -39.53
N SER A 403 -10.96 -1.08 -38.93
CA SER A 403 -12.18 -1.44 -39.66
C SER A 403 -12.96 -0.20 -40.11
N ALA A 404 -13.47 -0.23 -41.34
CA ALA A 404 -14.40 0.77 -41.88
C ALA A 404 -15.86 0.51 -41.48
N ALA A 405 -16.15 -0.56 -40.75
CA ALA A 405 -17.50 -0.89 -40.29
C ALA A 405 -18.04 0.19 -39.36
N LYS A 406 -19.31 0.60 -39.52
CA LYS A 406 -19.95 1.59 -38.64
C LYS A 406 -20.43 1.01 -37.30
N GLN A 407 -20.60 -0.29 -37.24
CA GLN A 407 -20.96 -1.02 -36.01
C GLN A 407 -20.25 -2.38 -36.02
N ILE A 408 -19.88 -2.83 -34.83
CA ILE A 408 -19.37 -4.18 -34.60
C ILE A 408 -20.34 -4.91 -33.68
N PRO A 409 -20.45 -6.24 -33.77
CA PRO A 409 -21.16 -7.02 -32.76
C PRO A 409 -20.64 -6.62 -31.38
N PRO A 410 -21.48 -6.55 -30.33
CA PRO A 410 -21.00 -6.25 -28.98
C PRO A 410 -19.83 -7.15 -28.66
N GLY A 411 -18.69 -6.54 -28.37
CA GLY A 411 -17.44 -7.26 -28.11
C GLY A 411 -17.63 -8.30 -27.02
N ARG A 412 -16.92 -9.41 -27.12
CA ARG A 412 -16.84 -10.37 -26.02
C ARG A 412 -16.14 -9.71 -24.85
N ALA A 413 -16.75 -9.76 -23.67
CA ALA A 413 -16.12 -9.36 -22.43
C ALA A 413 -14.90 -10.28 -22.14
N VAL A 414 -13.71 -9.86 -22.56
CA VAL A 414 -12.51 -10.72 -22.61
C VAL A 414 -11.58 -10.47 -21.45
N LEU A 415 -11.40 -9.19 -21.05
CA LEU A 415 -10.47 -8.78 -20.00
C LEU A 415 -11.24 -8.13 -18.86
N ARG A 416 -11.20 -8.74 -17.68
CA ARG A 416 -11.81 -8.19 -16.47
C ARG A 416 -10.85 -7.21 -15.80
N THR A 417 -11.31 -5.98 -15.58
CA THR A 417 -10.54 -4.91 -14.95
C THR A 417 -11.02 -4.64 -13.52
N ARG A 418 -10.16 -4.00 -12.71
CA ARG A 418 -10.46 -3.59 -11.35
C ARG A 418 -9.82 -2.25 -11.03
N GLY A 419 -10.58 -1.34 -10.42
CA GLY A 419 -10.08 -0.04 -10.00
C GLY A 419 -10.04 0.99 -11.13
N ARG A 420 -9.00 1.84 -11.15
CA ARG A 420 -8.87 2.91 -12.14
C ARG A 420 -8.36 2.37 -13.46
N MET A 421 -9.11 2.62 -14.52
CA MET A 421 -8.74 2.27 -15.88
C MET A 421 -9.17 3.36 -16.86
N GLU A 422 -8.63 3.30 -18.07
CA GLU A 422 -9.02 4.18 -19.15
C GLU A 422 -9.41 3.36 -20.38
N TYR A 423 -10.53 3.72 -21.02
CA TYR A 423 -10.97 3.17 -22.28
C TYR A 423 -10.85 4.24 -23.36
N ILE A 424 -10.27 3.92 -24.49
CA ILE A 424 -10.12 4.80 -25.65
C ILE A 424 -11.18 4.41 -26.66
N GLN A 425 -11.91 5.40 -27.21
CA GLN A 425 -12.93 5.17 -28.23
C GLN A 425 -12.84 6.24 -29.32
N TYR A 426 -12.64 5.81 -30.55
CA TYR A 426 -12.82 6.68 -31.70
C TYR A 426 -14.32 6.87 -31.99
N ALA A 427 -14.72 8.10 -32.33
CA ALA A 427 -16.07 8.41 -32.79
C ALA A 427 -16.06 9.61 -33.74
N GLU A 428 -16.95 9.61 -34.73
CA GLU A 428 -17.15 10.74 -35.62
C GLU A 428 -18.17 11.72 -35.03
N THR A 429 -18.11 12.98 -35.44
CA THR A 429 -19.07 14.01 -35.01
C THR A 429 -20.49 13.58 -35.29
N GLY A 430 -21.36 13.63 -34.28
CA GLY A 430 -22.75 13.20 -34.35
C GLY A 430 -22.98 11.73 -34.05
N GLU A 431 -21.94 10.90 -34.01
CA GLU A 431 -22.11 9.49 -33.62
C GLU A 431 -22.46 9.32 -32.17
N THR A 432 -23.40 8.41 -31.93
CA THR A 432 -23.70 7.94 -30.56
C THR A 432 -23.03 6.59 -30.31
N VAL A 433 -22.23 6.58 -29.27
CA VAL A 433 -21.51 5.38 -28.79
C VAL A 433 -22.22 4.81 -27.57
N THR A 434 -22.48 3.51 -27.59
CA THR A 434 -23.02 2.78 -26.43
C THR A 434 -21.90 1.99 -25.76
N MET A 435 -21.58 2.39 -24.53
CA MET A 435 -20.66 1.65 -23.68
C MET A 435 -21.43 0.66 -22.82
N THR A 436 -20.98 -0.57 -22.78
CA THR A 436 -21.52 -1.62 -21.90
C THR A 436 -20.51 -1.93 -20.79
N VAL A 437 -20.97 -1.84 -19.55
CA VAL A 437 -20.22 -2.27 -18.35
C VAL A 437 -20.92 -3.48 -17.76
N GLN A 438 -20.20 -4.59 -17.64
CA GLN A 438 -20.67 -5.76 -16.91
C GLN A 438 -19.89 -5.86 -15.60
N ALA A 439 -20.43 -5.26 -14.53
CA ALA A 439 -19.83 -5.25 -13.23
C ALA A 439 -20.11 -6.55 -12.46
N ALA A 440 -19.09 -7.11 -11.82
CA ALA A 440 -19.15 -8.38 -11.09
C ALA A 440 -19.37 -8.22 -9.58
N GLY A 441 -19.59 -6.99 -9.10
CA GLY A 441 -19.67 -6.66 -7.68
C GLY A 441 -18.31 -6.31 -7.08
N GLY A 442 -18.29 -5.39 -6.12
CA GLY A 442 -17.11 -5.05 -5.33
C GLY A 442 -17.38 -5.33 -3.85
N LYS A 443 -16.33 -5.43 -3.05
CA LYS A 443 -16.41 -5.77 -1.61
C LYS A 443 -17.33 -4.86 -0.78
N GLU A 444 -17.74 -3.68 -1.28
CA GLU A 444 -18.51 -2.68 -0.52
C GLU A 444 -19.72 -2.08 -1.27
N GLY A 445 -20.09 -2.66 -2.42
CA GLY A 445 -21.25 -2.13 -3.18
C GLY A 445 -21.07 -0.70 -3.71
N ALA A 446 -19.85 -0.13 -3.63
CA ALA A 446 -19.60 1.22 -4.12
C ALA A 446 -19.84 1.31 -5.63
N PRO A 447 -20.59 2.32 -6.11
CA PRO A 447 -20.86 2.48 -7.53
C PRO A 447 -19.57 2.79 -8.30
N GLY A 448 -19.50 2.27 -9.53
CA GLY A 448 -18.48 2.69 -10.48
C GLY A 448 -18.75 4.12 -10.97
N ARG A 449 -17.70 4.74 -11.52
CA ARG A 449 -17.77 6.12 -12.05
C ARG A 449 -17.10 6.19 -13.41
N TYR A 450 -17.56 7.10 -14.26
CA TYR A 450 -16.89 7.43 -15.51
C TYR A 450 -16.88 8.94 -15.76
N THR A 451 -15.84 9.40 -16.44
CA THR A 451 -15.73 10.75 -17.00
C THR A 451 -15.23 10.64 -18.42
N ILE A 452 -15.89 11.27 -19.37
CA ILE A 452 -15.58 11.23 -20.80
C ILE A 452 -14.97 12.57 -21.20
N TYR A 453 -13.83 12.49 -21.88
CA TYR A 453 -13.15 13.64 -22.47
C TYR A 453 -13.19 13.53 -23.99
N ASP A 454 -13.38 14.64 -24.67
CA ASP A 454 -13.31 14.75 -26.11
C ASP A 454 -11.86 14.70 -26.63
N PRO A 455 -11.63 14.68 -27.96
CA PRO A 455 -10.28 14.66 -28.53
C PRO A 455 -9.41 15.87 -28.14
N ALA A 456 -10.01 17.01 -27.79
CA ALA A 456 -9.32 18.20 -27.28
C ALA A 456 -9.00 18.13 -25.77
N GLY A 457 -9.43 17.06 -25.08
CA GLY A 457 -9.23 16.89 -23.64
C GLY A 457 -10.26 17.62 -22.77
N LYS A 458 -11.33 18.17 -23.35
CA LYS A 458 -12.41 18.80 -22.62
C LYS A 458 -13.41 17.75 -22.13
N LYS A 459 -13.82 17.86 -20.86
CA LYS A 459 -14.87 16.99 -20.29
C LYS A 459 -16.20 17.21 -21.01
N CYS A 460 -16.79 16.13 -21.52
CA CYS A 460 -18.06 16.17 -22.25
C CYS A 460 -19.20 15.37 -21.57
N ALA A 461 -18.87 14.40 -20.72
CA ALA A 461 -19.87 13.66 -19.94
C ALA A 461 -19.25 13.06 -18.69
N GLU A 462 -20.09 12.77 -17.70
CA GLU A 462 -19.72 11.97 -16.53
C GLU A 462 -20.95 11.29 -15.94
N GLY A 463 -20.74 10.25 -15.15
CA GLY A 463 -21.82 9.53 -14.50
C GLY A 463 -21.33 8.39 -13.60
N THR A 464 -22.31 7.67 -13.09
CA THR A 464 -22.08 6.50 -12.23
C THR A 464 -22.80 5.28 -12.80
N PHE A 465 -22.36 4.10 -12.41
CA PHE A 465 -23.03 2.83 -12.70
C PHE A 465 -23.00 1.93 -11.46
N ARG A 466 -23.96 1.01 -11.35
CA ARG A 466 -24.06 0.10 -10.19
C ARG A 466 -22.84 -0.79 -10.08
N SER A 467 -22.51 -1.20 -8.87
CA SER A 467 -21.38 -2.10 -8.58
C SER A 467 -21.54 -3.52 -9.12
N ALA A 468 -22.75 -3.92 -9.54
CA ALA A 468 -23.04 -5.24 -10.08
C ALA A 468 -24.06 -5.20 -11.24
N GLY A 469 -23.99 -6.22 -12.10
CA GLY A 469 -24.89 -6.42 -13.23
C GLY A 469 -24.42 -5.75 -14.53
N ARG A 470 -25.18 -5.99 -15.61
CA ARG A 470 -24.93 -5.40 -16.93
C ARG A 470 -25.65 -4.07 -17.03
N GLN A 471 -24.94 -3.04 -17.46
CA GLN A 471 -25.46 -1.68 -17.61
C GLN A 471 -24.87 -1.03 -18.84
N GLN A 472 -25.60 -0.06 -19.39
CA GLN A 472 -25.18 0.72 -20.55
C GLN A 472 -25.27 2.22 -20.24
N PHE A 473 -24.33 2.97 -20.77
CA PHE A 473 -24.41 4.42 -20.89
C PHE A 473 -24.04 4.86 -22.30
N ARG A 474 -24.49 6.02 -22.72
CA ARG A 474 -24.27 6.53 -24.07
C ARG A 474 -23.71 7.93 -24.04
N PHE A 475 -22.90 8.24 -25.03
CA PHE A 475 -22.49 9.62 -25.31
C PHE A 475 -22.53 9.87 -26.82
N THR A 476 -22.84 11.12 -27.22
CA THR A 476 -22.78 11.55 -28.61
C THR A 476 -21.54 12.40 -28.80
N ALA A 477 -20.70 12.04 -29.75
CA ALA A 477 -19.46 12.74 -30.07
C ALA A 477 -19.77 14.12 -30.67
N LYS A 478 -19.21 15.16 -30.07
CA LYS A 478 -19.30 16.54 -30.57
C LYS A 478 -18.18 16.92 -31.54
N SER A 479 -17.16 16.10 -31.61
CA SER A 479 -16.00 16.25 -32.49
C SER A 479 -15.47 14.89 -32.87
N THR A 480 -14.96 14.75 -34.11
CA THR A 480 -14.35 13.52 -34.61
C THR A 480 -12.98 13.28 -33.96
N GLY A 481 -12.71 12.05 -33.53
CA GLY A 481 -11.43 11.60 -32.99
C GLY A 481 -11.54 10.74 -31.75
N LEU A 482 -10.44 10.64 -30.98
CA LEU A 482 -10.33 9.75 -29.83
C LEU A 482 -10.93 10.35 -28.56
N HIS A 483 -11.98 9.77 -28.07
CA HIS A 483 -12.57 10.08 -26.77
C HIS A 483 -11.91 9.22 -25.70
N ARG A 484 -11.59 9.83 -24.55
CA ARG A 484 -10.96 9.16 -23.42
C ARG A 484 -11.93 9.00 -22.26
N LEU A 485 -12.25 7.77 -21.93
CA LEU A 485 -13.16 7.43 -20.84
C LEU A 485 -12.34 7.01 -19.63
N LYS A 486 -12.16 7.92 -18.68
CA LYS A 486 -11.54 7.59 -17.37
C LYS A 486 -12.59 6.97 -16.47
N MET A 487 -12.33 5.76 -15.99
CA MET A 487 -13.28 4.95 -15.26
C MET A 487 -12.73 4.46 -13.94
N ILE A 488 -13.60 4.31 -12.96
CA ILE A 488 -13.35 3.51 -11.75
C ILE A 488 -14.34 2.35 -11.80
N VAL A 489 -13.83 1.17 -12.09
CA VAL A 489 -14.62 -0.07 -12.19
C VAL A 489 -14.35 -0.89 -10.95
N PRO A 490 -15.35 -1.22 -10.11
CA PRO A 490 -15.14 -2.06 -8.93
C PRO A 490 -14.48 -3.39 -9.27
N ILE A 491 -15.10 -4.19 -10.10
CA ILE A 491 -14.57 -5.33 -10.86
C ILE A 491 -15.51 -5.52 -12.03
N GLY A 492 -15.00 -5.64 -13.26
CA GLY A 492 -15.90 -5.85 -14.41
C GLY A 492 -15.24 -5.76 -15.77
N PHE A 493 -16.07 -5.87 -16.78
CA PHE A 493 -15.70 -5.76 -18.18
C PHE A 493 -16.29 -4.49 -18.77
N VAL A 494 -15.58 -3.90 -19.73
CA VAL A 494 -16.02 -2.72 -20.47
C VAL A 494 -15.90 -2.99 -21.96
N THR A 495 -16.97 -2.75 -22.71
CA THR A 495 -17.01 -2.91 -24.17
C THR A 495 -17.76 -1.76 -24.82
N SER A 496 -17.56 -1.56 -26.13
CA SER A 496 -18.23 -0.57 -26.97
C SER A 496 -19.00 -1.26 -28.11
N ASP A 497 -20.02 -0.60 -28.62
CA ASP A 497 -20.77 -1.02 -29.83
C ASP A 497 -20.17 -0.46 -31.13
N ARG A 498 -19.04 0.26 -31.04
CA ARG A 498 -18.39 0.90 -32.18
C ARG A 498 -16.97 0.37 -32.39
N PRO A 499 -16.46 0.31 -33.62
CA PRO A 499 -15.06 -0.03 -33.90
C PRO A 499 -14.11 1.08 -33.41
N GLY A 500 -12.84 0.76 -33.33
CA GLY A 500 -11.81 1.70 -32.87
C GLY A 500 -11.90 1.98 -31.37
N GLY A 501 -12.08 0.94 -30.56
CA GLY A 501 -12.11 1.04 -29.11
C GLY A 501 -11.27 0.00 -28.38
N GLY A 502 -10.80 0.31 -27.17
CA GLY A 502 -10.07 -0.61 -26.35
C GLY A 502 -9.56 -0.03 -25.04
N LEU A 503 -8.98 -0.89 -24.25
CA LEU A 503 -8.39 -0.57 -22.95
C LEU A 503 -7.01 0.09 -23.13
N PHE A 504 -6.79 1.22 -22.48
CA PHE A 504 -5.49 1.90 -22.52
C PHE A 504 -4.45 1.12 -21.71
N ALA A 505 -3.39 0.70 -22.36
CA ALA A 505 -2.28 -0.06 -21.82
C ALA A 505 -0.91 0.66 -21.97
N GLY A 506 -0.91 1.99 -22.12
CA GLY A 506 0.31 2.82 -22.15
C GLY A 506 0.87 3.14 -20.77
N GLY A 507 0.21 2.71 -19.72
CA GLY A 507 0.62 2.68 -18.35
C GLY A 507 0.18 1.37 -17.71
N ARG A 508 -0.01 1.37 -16.39
CA ARG A 508 -0.55 0.19 -15.70
C ARG A 508 -2.02 -0.04 -16.07
N LEU A 509 -2.30 -1.07 -16.87
CA LEU A 509 -3.66 -1.57 -17.07
C LEU A 509 -3.96 -2.63 -16.01
N PRO A 510 -4.82 -2.37 -15.01
CA PRO A 510 -5.14 -3.32 -13.97
C PRO A 510 -6.11 -4.38 -14.48
N VAL A 511 -5.74 -5.65 -14.35
CA VAL A 511 -6.54 -6.83 -14.75
C VAL A 511 -6.79 -7.67 -13.51
N ASN A 512 -8.01 -8.22 -13.39
CA ASN A 512 -8.39 -9.07 -12.27
C ASN A 512 -8.75 -10.48 -12.72
N ALA A 513 -7.92 -11.45 -12.41
CA ALA A 513 -8.06 -12.89 -12.62
C ALA A 513 -8.39 -13.31 -14.06
N ILE A 514 -9.56 -12.92 -14.59
CA ILE A 514 -10.04 -13.31 -15.90
C ILE A 514 -9.37 -12.45 -16.96
N GLY A 515 -8.48 -13.07 -17.70
CA GLY A 515 -7.91 -12.56 -18.92
C GLY A 515 -8.45 -13.31 -20.13
N GLY A 516 -8.01 -12.89 -21.31
CA GLY A 516 -8.35 -13.51 -22.58
C GLY A 516 -7.39 -13.08 -23.66
N ARG A 517 -7.79 -13.22 -24.90
CA ARG A 517 -7.01 -12.77 -26.05
C ARG A 517 -7.42 -11.35 -26.40
N MET A 518 -6.48 -10.39 -26.31
CA MET A 518 -6.64 -8.98 -26.68
C MET A 518 -5.72 -8.66 -27.85
N TYR A 519 -6.13 -7.74 -28.71
CA TYR A 519 -5.48 -7.41 -29.96
C TYR A 519 -4.94 -5.97 -29.93
N PHE A 520 -3.83 -5.74 -30.65
CA PHE A 520 -3.24 -4.43 -30.81
C PHE A 520 -2.55 -4.31 -32.17
N PHE A 521 -2.51 -3.11 -32.69
CA PHE A 521 -1.90 -2.81 -33.97
C PHE A 521 -0.39 -2.57 -33.80
N VAL A 522 0.43 -3.15 -34.67
CA VAL A 522 1.88 -2.95 -34.70
C VAL A 522 2.26 -2.30 -36.03
N PRO A 523 2.66 -1.02 -36.03
CA PRO A 523 3.05 -0.31 -37.23
C PRO A 523 4.32 -0.91 -37.88
N ARG A 524 4.45 -0.75 -39.22
CA ARG A 524 5.58 -1.27 -40.01
C ARG A 524 6.96 -0.78 -39.54
N HIS A 525 7.05 0.39 -38.92
CA HIS A 525 8.33 0.95 -38.43
C HIS A 525 8.75 0.43 -37.06
N VAL A 526 7.92 -0.36 -36.39
CA VAL A 526 8.21 -0.93 -35.06
C VAL A 526 8.96 -2.25 -35.24
N GLU A 527 10.21 -2.29 -34.80
CA GLU A 527 11.05 -3.48 -34.82
C GLU A 527 10.82 -4.38 -33.59
N ASP A 528 10.68 -3.78 -32.43
CA ASP A 528 10.58 -4.49 -31.16
C ASP A 528 9.17 -4.39 -30.57
N ILE A 529 8.53 -5.53 -30.37
CA ILE A 529 7.27 -5.63 -29.61
C ILE A 529 7.64 -5.96 -28.17
N VAL A 530 7.19 -5.11 -27.25
CA VAL A 530 7.47 -5.28 -25.82
C VAL A 530 6.18 -5.15 -25.01
N VAL A 531 5.84 -6.20 -24.28
CA VAL A 531 4.71 -6.21 -23.34
C VAL A 531 5.21 -6.56 -21.96
N ARG A 532 4.98 -5.68 -20.99
CA ARG A 532 5.27 -5.95 -19.58
C ARG A 532 4.08 -6.63 -18.94
N VAL A 533 4.35 -7.70 -18.21
CA VAL A 533 3.39 -8.45 -17.40
C VAL A 533 3.90 -8.48 -15.97
N ALA A 534 3.06 -8.15 -15.00
CA ALA A 534 3.43 -8.16 -13.58
C ALA A 534 2.22 -8.54 -12.72
N GLY A 535 2.39 -9.40 -11.72
CA GLY A 535 1.43 -9.54 -10.62
C GLY A 535 1.49 -8.34 -9.67
N ASP A 536 0.48 -8.16 -8.84
CA ASP A 536 0.46 -7.08 -7.84
C ASP A 536 1.22 -7.45 -6.56
N THR A 537 1.16 -8.71 -6.15
CA THR A 537 1.86 -9.25 -4.99
C THR A 537 2.51 -10.60 -5.29
N ALA A 538 3.30 -11.11 -4.36
CA ALA A 538 4.00 -12.39 -4.52
C ALA A 538 3.06 -13.62 -4.67
N ILE A 539 1.79 -13.49 -4.28
CA ILE A 539 0.78 -14.54 -4.41
C ILE A 539 -0.18 -14.31 -5.59
N GLU A 540 -0.20 -13.12 -6.16
CA GLU A 540 -1.03 -12.73 -7.30
C GLU A 540 -0.21 -12.88 -8.57
N THR A 541 -0.22 -14.07 -9.14
CA THR A 541 0.59 -14.40 -10.32
C THR A 541 -0.22 -14.36 -11.60
N ALA A 542 0.48 -14.08 -12.72
CA ALA A 542 -0.10 -14.09 -14.07
C ALA A 542 0.64 -15.01 -15.02
N ASP A 543 -0.09 -15.59 -15.97
CA ASP A 543 0.42 -16.19 -17.19
C ASP A 543 0.11 -15.26 -18.36
N ALA A 544 1.04 -15.10 -19.30
CA ALA A 544 0.78 -14.39 -20.55
C ALA A 544 1.57 -14.95 -21.73
N GLU A 545 0.99 -14.82 -22.92
CA GLU A 545 1.54 -15.26 -24.20
C GLU A 545 1.40 -14.12 -25.22
N LEU A 546 2.49 -13.76 -25.88
CA LEU A 546 2.48 -12.89 -27.05
C LEU A 546 2.31 -13.75 -28.28
N LEU A 547 1.29 -13.45 -29.09
CA LEU A 547 0.96 -14.20 -30.29
C LEU A 547 1.10 -13.32 -31.52
N ASP A 548 1.70 -13.87 -32.58
CA ASP A 548 1.80 -13.24 -33.89
C ASP A 548 0.43 -13.16 -34.62
N PRO A 549 0.38 -12.54 -35.80
CA PRO A 549 -0.86 -12.44 -36.59
C PRO A 549 -1.50 -13.81 -36.93
N ASP A 550 -0.69 -14.84 -37.08
CA ASP A 550 -1.16 -16.21 -37.40
C ASP A 550 -1.65 -16.95 -36.13
N GLY A 551 -1.47 -16.38 -34.97
CA GLY A 551 -1.87 -16.94 -33.68
C GLY A 551 -0.84 -17.86 -33.04
N SER A 552 0.39 -17.91 -33.58
CA SER A 552 1.50 -18.67 -33.00
C SER A 552 2.08 -17.94 -31.78
N THR A 553 2.41 -18.69 -30.73
CA THR A 553 3.04 -18.12 -29.53
C THR A 553 4.52 -17.81 -29.80
N ILE A 554 4.87 -16.53 -29.75
CA ILE A 554 6.24 -16.03 -29.98
C ILE A 554 7.01 -15.90 -28.66
N ALA A 555 6.35 -15.45 -27.60
CA ALA A 555 6.93 -15.34 -26.27
C ALA A 555 5.89 -15.68 -25.21
N LYS A 556 6.33 -16.26 -24.09
CA LYS A 556 5.43 -16.63 -22.99
C LYS A 556 6.10 -16.45 -21.63
N VAL A 557 5.30 -16.10 -20.62
CA VAL A 557 5.67 -16.06 -19.21
C VAL A 557 4.63 -16.83 -18.40
N ARG A 558 5.08 -17.43 -17.30
CA ARG A 558 4.23 -18.27 -16.44
C ARG A 558 4.45 -17.92 -14.97
N LYS A 559 3.36 -17.90 -14.20
CA LYS A 559 3.36 -17.62 -12.75
C LYS A 559 4.17 -16.37 -12.38
N VAL A 560 4.04 -15.33 -13.19
CA VAL A 560 4.79 -14.09 -13.01
C VAL A 560 4.14 -13.28 -11.91
N PHE A 561 4.89 -12.96 -10.86
CA PHE A 561 4.52 -11.95 -9.86
C PHE A 561 5.43 -10.72 -9.98
N LEU A 562 6.68 -10.91 -10.38
CA LEU A 562 7.61 -9.82 -10.70
C LEU A 562 7.43 -9.40 -12.16
N PRO A 563 7.64 -8.12 -12.50
CA PRO A 563 7.57 -7.66 -13.88
C PRO A 563 8.49 -8.46 -14.80
N GLN A 564 7.92 -9.02 -15.85
CA GLN A 564 8.65 -9.67 -16.93
C GLN A 564 8.21 -9.08 -18.26
N LEU A 565 9.12 -9.12 -19.24
CA LEU A 565 8.87 -8.67 -20.60
C LEU A 565 8.61 -9.87 -21.51
N LEU A 566 7.49 -9.82 -22.20
CA LEU A 566 7.29 -10.52 -23.45
C LEU A 566 7.93 -9.65 -24.55
N HIS A 567 9.04 -10.08 -25.12
CA HIS A 567 9.79 -9.34 -26.12
C HIS A 567 9.92 -10.16 -27.40
N CYS A 568 9.67 -9.50 -28.52
CA CYS A 568 9.89 -10.06 -29.85
C CYS A 568 10.53 -9.02 -30.76
N LYS A 569 11.68 -9.35 -31.35
CA LYS A 569 12.24 -8.59 -32.47
C LYS A 569 11.64 -9.12 -33.78
N ARG A 570 10.91 -8.28 -34.51
CA ARG A 570 10.23 -8.67 -35.75
C ARG A 570 11.22 -8.91 -36.89
N LYS A 571 10.98 -9.96 -37.65
CA LYS A 571 11.77 -10.27 -38.87
C LYS A 571 11.21 -9.57 -40.11
N VAL A 572 9.91 -9.35 -40.15
CA VAL A 572 9.21 -8.69 -41.27
C VAL A 572 8.54 -7.42 -40.71
N LEU A 573 8.80 -6.29 -41.36
CA LEU A 573 8.31 -4.97 -40.96
C LEU A 573 7.16 -4.55 -41.88
N ARG A 574 5.95 -4.95 -41.52
CA ARG A 574 4.69 -4.54 -42.16
C ARG A 574 3.66 -4.18 -41.10
N ASP A 575 2.58 -3.52 -41.47
CA ASP A 575 1.48 -3.24 -40.57
C ASP A 575 0.75 -4.52 -40.23
N GLU A 576 0.63 -4.85 -38.94
CA GLU A 576 0.09 -6.14 -38.47
C GLU A 576 -0.76 -5.97 -37.22
N ILE A 577 -1.72 -6.88 -37.03
CA ILE A 577 -2.46 -7.01 -35.77
C ILE A 577 -1.89 -8.21 -34.99
N TRP A 578 -1.29 -7.91 -33.87
CA TRP A 578 -0.77 -8.88 -32.91
C TRP A 578 -1.75 -9.06 -31.74
N SER A 579 -1.51 -10.05 -30.92
CA SER A 579 -2.36 -10.27 -29.75
C SER A 579 -1.59 -10.73 -28.53
N ILE A 580 -2.16 -10.46 -27.35
CA ILE A 580 -1.74 -10.99 -26.07
C ILE A 580 -2.86 -11.84 -25.50
N ARG A 581 -2.54 -13.04 -25.02
CA ARG A 581 -3.41 -13.87 -24.21
C ARG A 581 -2.89 -13.88 -22.79
N SER A 582 -3.73 -13.52 -21.81
CA SER A 582 -3.33 -13.49 -20.42
C SER A 582 -4.39 -14.07 -19.49
N ARG A 583 -3.96 -14.48 -18.28
CA ARG A 583 -4.81 -14.84 -17.15
C ARG A 583 -4.02 -14.70 -15.86
N GLY A 584 -4.69 -14.48 -14.73
CA GLY A 584 -4.06 -14.39 -13.42
C GLY A 584 -4.80 -15.19 -12.35
N VAL A 585 -4.16 -15.35 -11.21
CA VAL A 585 -4.80 -15.91 -10.01
C VAL A 585 -5.70 -14.84 -9.36
N ASP A 586 -5.24 -13.59 -9.30
CA ASP A 586 -5.98 -12.40 -8.84
C ASP A 586 -5.53 -11.16 -9.63
N ASP A 587 -5.11 -10.08 -8.99
CA ASP A 587 -4.76 -8.83 -9.67
C ASP A 587 -3.39 -8.92 -10.35
N TYR A 588 -3.31 -8.45 -11.59
CA TYR A 588 -2.08 -8.31 -12.36
C TYR A 588 -2.17 -7.13 -13.35
N ASN A 589 -1.06 -6.79 -13.99
CA ASN A 589 -0.98 -5.61 -14.85
C ASN A 589 -0.36 -5.94 -16.20
N LEU A 590 -0.86 -5.25 -17.22
CA LEU A 590 -0.31 -5.25 -18.58
C LEU A 590 0.13 -3.84 -18.97
N THR A 591 1.25 -3.74 -19.74
CA THR A 591 1.69 -2.47 -20.33
C THR A 591 2.32 -2.73 -21.70
N LEU A 592 1.93 -1.96 -22.72
CA LEU A 592 2.51 -1.98 -24.07
C LEU A 592 3.58 -0.89 -24.22
N PHE A 593 4.72 -1.24 -24.83
CA PHE A 593 5.84 -0.34 -25.10
C PHE A 593 6.32 -0.43 -26.55
N GLY A 594 7.36 0.31 -26.92
CA GLY A 594 8.11 0.10 -28.15
C GLY A 594 7.53 0.77 -29.40
N GLY A 595 6.78 1.86 -29.23
CA GLY A 595 6.21 2.58 -30.40
C GLY A 595 4.88 2.02 -30.89
N ILE A 596 4.30 1.09 -30.17
CA ILE A 596 3.01 0.47 -30.43
C ILE A 596 1.89 1.38 -29.89
N PRO A 597 0.78 1.61 -30.66
CA PRO A 597 -0.41 2.23 -30.10
C PRO A 597 -0.86 1.48 -28.82
N PRO A 598 -0.86 2.13 -27.65
CA PRO A 598 -1.03 1.41 -26.40
C PRO A 598 -2.52 1.16 -26.07
N VAL A 599 -3.23 0.51 -27.00
CA VAL A 599 -4.64 0.17 -26.87
C VAL A 599 -4.84 -1.32 -27.12
N LEU A 600 -5.44 -1.99 -26.16
CA LEU A 600 -5.81 -3.41 -26.23
C LEU A 600 -7.29 -3.54 -26.55
N SER A 601 -7.61 -4.08 -27.71
CA SER A 601 -8.97 -4.27 -28.22
C SER A 601 -9.42 -5.73 -28.10
N ASP A 602 -10.72 -5.95 -27.98
CA ASP A 602 -11.35 -7.28 -27.80
C ASP A 602 -11.42 -8.10 -29.10
N SER A 603 -11.24 -7.46 -30.24
CA SER A 603 -11.20 -8.12 -31.57
C SER A 603 -10.22 -7.40 -32.50
N PRO A 604 -9.76 -8.07 -33.58
CA PRO A 604 -8.92 -7.45 -34.61
C PRO A 604 -9.59 -6.22 -35.24
N ASP A 605 -10.88 -6.30 -35.54
CA ASP A 605 -11.67 -5.23 -36.19
C ASP A 605 -11.84 -3.99 -35.30
N ASN A 606 -11.70 -4.16 -33.99
CA ASN A 606 -11.82 -3.08 -33.02
C ASN A 606 -10.49 -2.37 -32.74
N THR A 607 -9.39 -2.76 -33.40
CA THR A 607 -8.09 -2.14 -33.17
C THR A 607 -7.97 -0.74 -33.79
N LEU A 608 -7.05 0.04 -33.22
CA LEU A 608 -6.70 1.38 -33.65
C LEU A 608 -5.33 1.39 -34.33
N ARG A 609 -5.20 2.01 -35.49
CA ARG A 609 -3.94 2.26 -36.20
C ARG A 609 -3.60 3.74 -36.27
N PRO A 610 -2.35 4.13 -36.44
CA PRO A 610 -2.02 5.51 -36.77
C PRO A 610 -2.78 5.96 -38.02
N ALA A 611 -3.25 7.20 -38.02
CA ALA A 611 -3.76 7.82 -39.23
C ALA A 611 -2.62 7.93 -40.25
N ASP A 612 -2.87 7.59 -41.50
CA ASP A 612 -1.91 7.78 -42.57
C ASP A 612 -1.61 9.31 -42.67
N ARG A 613 -0.36 9.67 -42.54
CA ARG A 613 0.12 11.04 -42.76
C ARG A 613 0.47 11.24 -44.23
#